data_52601ec2a2b8ef720e06bd9e9baad00b
#
_entry.id   52601ec2a2b8ef720e06bd9e9baad00b
#
_cell.length_a   1.000
_cell.length_b   1.000
_cell.length_c   1.000
_cell.angle_alpha   90.00
_cell.angle_beta   90.00
_cell.angle_gamma   90.00
#
_symmetry.space_group_name_H-M   'P 1'
#
loop_
_entity.id
_entity.type
_entity.pdbx_description
1 polymer ?
#
loop_
_entity_poly.entity_id
_entity_poly.type
_entity_poly.pdbx_seq_one_letter_code
_entity_poly.pdbx_strand_id
1 'polypeptide(L)'
;MKKCVIIGSGLGGLACGAILAKNGHRVTVLEKEHQPGGCLQCFHRGGVKFETGMHFVGSAAPGQTLDRLLRYLEIKDRVQLSPLDKEGYEVVSLEGRHYRLANGREAFIKQLSASFPSSVDELNRYYDLIERVAHASSLHHLSTLPIDDVLTASYLLRSIDEVMNEIVRDEQLRNVLMGTLPLYAAEWGKTPFSVHAFVTDFYQQSAYRIVGGSDHIARSLIETIERYGGKVVTRQSVSAIVCDDTHAIGVTTADEKLWEADFVISDLHPQRTMELTASPLLRPAYRRRIAALPNTVGCFTVYLKFKPHTVPYMNSNFFGYRQASPWNCEQYTEADWPMGYLYMHFCNEDGQRYAESGQIISYMRYEEVEKWENTRVGHRGADYEAFKKEHAERLIAAVEEEFPGLASQIESYYTSTPLTYRDYTGAERGGMYGIAKDISLGPASRVHHRTKIPNLLLTGQNINSHGVLGVLVGTLVTCGEIIGAEALGQIGR
;
A
#
# COMPACT_ATOMS: atom_id res chain seq x y z
N MET A 1 11.59 22.04 21.34
CA MET A 1 10.35 21.24 21.47
C MET A 1 9.23 21.98 20.75
N LYS A 2 8.54 21.34 19.79
CA LYS A 2 7.42 21.90 19.00
C LYS A 2 6.15 21.14 19.29
N LYS A 3 4.99 21.78 19.19
CA LYS A 3 3.68 21.13 19.20
C LYS A 3 3.35 20.65 17.78
N CYS A 4 3.19 19.35 17.58
CA CYS A 4 2.84 18.76 16.27
C CYS A 4 1.47 18.09 16.37
N VAL A 5 0.53 18.54 15.56
CA VAL A 5 -0.77 17.89 15.40
C VAL A 5 -0.77 17.13 14.06
N ILE A 6 -1.12 15.85 14.11
CA ILE A 6 -1.15 14.95 12.97
C ILE A 6 -2.60 14.55 12.72
N ILE A 7 -3.07 14.71 11.48
CA ILE A 7 -4.42 14.39 11.05
C ILE A 7 -4.43 13.04 10.36
N GLY A 8 -5.10 12.06 10.94
CA GLY A 8 -5.16 10.67 10.48
C GLY A 8 -4.12 9.79 11.18
N SER A 9 -4.56 8.58 11.53
CA SER A 9 -3.74 7.55 12.17
C SER A 9 -3.43 6.38 11.22
N GLY A 10 -3.35 6.65 9.93
CA GLY A 10 -2.77 5.71 8.97
C GLY A 10 -1.29 5.48 9.26
N LEU A 11 -0.65 4.60 8.51
CA LEU A 11 0.78 4.30 8.71
C LEU A 11 1.65 5.55 8.67
N GLY A 12 1.38 6.47 7.73
CA GLY A 12 2.12 7.72 7.59
C GLY A 12 2.01 8.60 8.83
N GLY A 13 0.79 8.81 9.32
CA GLY A 13 0.53 9.62 10.51
C GLY A 13 1.12 9.02 11.77
N LEU A 14 0.95 7.71 12.01
CA LEU A 14 1.51 7.03 13.16
C LEU A 14 3.04 7.01 13.13
N ALA A 15 3.66 6.75 11.98
CA ALA A 15 5.11 6.75 11.85
C ALA A 15 5.71 8.16 12.07
N CYS A 16 5.09 9.21 11.46
CA CYS A 16 5.47 10.60 11.77
C CYS A 16 5.35 10.90 13.26
N GLY A 17 4.26 10.45 13.89
CA GLY A 17 4.03 10.61 15.32
C GLY A 17 5.13 9.98 16.17
N ALA A 18 5.51 8.73 15.86
CA ALA A 18 6.57 8.03 16.58
C ALA A 18 7.93 8.70 16.39
N ILE A 19 8.29 9.09 15.16
CA ILE A 19 9.55 9.80 14.87
C ILE A 19 9.62 11.11 15.64
N LEU A 20 8.59 11.93 15.57
CA LEU A 20 8.60 13.26 16.22
C LEU A 20 8.55 13.18 17.73
N ALA A 21 7.76 12.28 18.31
CA ALA A 21 7.72 12.07 19.76
C ALA A 21 9.08 11.60 20.30
N LYS A 22 9.70 10.62 19.64
CA LYS A 22 11.05 10.14 19.95
C LYS A 22 12.12 11.25 19.89
N ASN A 23 11.93 12.24 19.02
CA ASN A 23 12.81 13.40 18.90
C ASN A 23 12.40 14.59 19.82
N GLY A 24 11.60 14.33 20.86
CA GLY A 24 11.29 15.30 21.92
C GLY A 24 10.25 16.35 21.55
N HIS A 25 9.43 16.11 20.53
CA HIS A 25 8.31 16.99 20.17
C HIS A 25 7.03 16.59 20.90
N ARG A 26 6.12 17.53 21.13
CA ARG A 26 4.77 17.27 21.64
C ARG A 26 3.87 16.81 20.50
N VAL A 27 3.53 15.53 20.46
CA VAL A 27 2.75 14.94 19.38
C VAL A 27 1.32 14.65 19.82
N THR A 28 0.35 15.02 18.99
CA THR A 28 -1.04 14.56 19.08
C THR A 28 -1.48 14.08 17.70
N VAL A 29 -1.86 12.80 17.61
CA VAL A 29 -2.48 12.22 16.40
C VAL A 29 -3.99 12.21 16.60
N LEU A 30 -4.75 12.75 15.67
CA LEU A 30 -6.21 12.81 15.68
C LEU A 30 -6.78 11.84 14.64
N GLU A 31 -7.63 10.91 15.09
CA GLU A 31 -8.27 9.89 14.27
C GLU A 31 -9.81 10.02 14.34
N LYS A 32 -10.47 10.04 13.18
CA LYS A 32 -11.94 10.13 13.12
C LYS A 32 -12.65 8.87 13.61
N GLU A 33 -12.07 7.71 13.32
CA GLU A 33 -12.65 6.41 13.63
C GLU A 33 -12.36 6.00 15.08
N HIS A 34 -13.06 4.97 15.54
CA HIS A 34 -12.80 4.37 16.86
C HIS A 34 -11.53 3.52 16.88
N GLN A 35 -11.15 2.94 15.73
CA GLN A 35 -9.97 2.11 15.56
C GLN A 35 -8.92 2.87 14.74
N PRO A 36 -7.72 3.08 15.27
CA PRO A 36 -6.62 3.66 14.52
C PRO A 36 -5.98 2.63 13.59
N GLY A 37 -5.19 3.12 12.60
CA GLY A 37 -4.35 2.27 11.75
C GLY A 37 -4.60 2.41 10.25
N GLY A 38 -5.71 3.04 9.82
CA GLY A 38 -6.02 3.15 8.38
C GLY A 38 -6.03 1.78 7.69
N CYS A 39 -5.26 1.60 6.60
CA CYS A 39 -5.16 0.31 5.89
C CYS A 39 -4.42 -0.79 6.67
N LEU A 40 -3.82 -0.50 7.83
CA LEU A 40 -3.27 -1.52 8.74
C LEU A 40 -4.32 -2.13 9.66
N GLN A 41 -5.55 -1.64 9.64
CA GLN A 41 -6.62 -2.18 10.49
C GLN A 41 -6.91 -3.65 10.15
N CYS A 42 -7.25 -4.40 11.19
CA CYS A 42 -7.85 -5.73 11.06
C CYS A 42 -9.24 -5.71 11.68
N PHE A 43 -10.10 -6.61 11.23
CA PHE A 43 -11.42 -6.79 11.82
C PHE A 43 -11.68 -8.26 12.17
N HIS A 44 -12.59 -8.50 13.09
CA HIS A 44 -12.97 -9.85 13.49
C HIS A 44 -14.40 -10.16 13.03
N ARG A 45 -14.59 -11.33 12.41
CA ARG A 45 -15.89 -11.89 12.04
C ARG A 45 -15.85 -13.40 12.15
N GLY A 46 -16.94 -13.99 12.68
CA GLY A 46 -17.03 -15.43 12.81
C GLY A 46 -15.92 -16.09 13.63
N GLY A 47 -15.30 -15.35 14.58
CA GLY A 47 -14.19 -15.85 15.39
C GLY A 47 -12.81 -15.77 14.72
N VAL A 48 -12.73 -15.26 13.49
CA VAL A 48 -11.48 -15.13 12.73
C VAL A 48 -11.12 -13.67 12.52
N LYS A 49 -9.83 -13.37 12.48
CA LYS A 49 -9.26 -12.06 12.21
C LYS A 49 -8.93 -11.92 10.72
N PHE A 50 -9.26 -10.78 10.13
CA PHE A 50 -9.00 -10.46 8.73
C PHE A 50 -8.23 -9.14 8.61
N GLU A 51 -7.29 -9.07 7.69
CA GLU A 51 -6.57 -7.86 7.31
C GLU A 51 -7.33 -7.08 6.23
N THR A 52 -7.21 -5.76 6.23
CA THR A 52 -7.99 -4.92 5.30
C THR A 52 -7.22 -4.46 4.08
N GLY A 53 -5.98 -4.01 4.22
CA GLY A 53 -5.26 -3.38 3.11
C GLY A 53 -3.74 -3.61 3.10
N MET A 54 -3.20 -4.41 4.04
CA MET A 54 -1.79 -4.79 4.04
C MET A 54 -1.65 -6.25 4.44
N HIS A 55 -0.98 -7.05 3.62
CA HIS A 55 -1.02 -8.50 3.73
C HIS A 55 0.36 -9.16 3.79
N PHE A 56 1.40 -8.49 3.29
CA PHE A 56 2.79 -8.93 3.31
C PHE A 56 3.73 -7.77 3.07
N VAL A 57 4.98 -7.93 3.44
CA VAL A 57 6.01 -6.90 3.37
C VAL A 57 7.30 -7.45 2.74
N GLY A 58 8.01 -6.58 2.04
CA GLY A 58 9.32 -6.88 1.47
C GLY A 58 10.46 -6.26 2.27
N SER A 59 11.70 -6.65 1.96
CA SER A 59 12.93 -6.04 2.49
C SER A 59 13.01 -6.00 4.02
N ALA A 60 12.56 -7.09 4.69
CA ALA A 60 12.45 -7.17 6.15
C ALA A 60 13.41 -8.17 6.80
N ALA A 61 14.31 -8.81 6.03
CA ALA A 61 15.40 -9.62 6.58
C ALA A 61 16.41 -8.71 7.33
N PRO A 62 17.19 -9.27 8.27
CA PRO A 62 18.12 -8.50 9.08
C PRO A 62 19.04 -7.59 8.25
N GLY A 63 19.05 -6.30 8.57
CA GLY A 63 19.84 -5.27 7.89
C GLY A 63 19.22 -4.68 6.62
N GLN A 64 18.14 -5.24 6.10
CA GLN A 64 17.40 -4.69 4.97
C GLN A 64 16.59 -3.44 5.36
N THR A 65 16.09 -2.72 4.37
CA THR A 65 15.49 -1.38 4.58
C THR A 65 14.34 -1.38 5.57
N LEU A 66 13.39 -2.31 5.47
CA LEU A 66 12.26 -2.35 6.40
C LEU A 66 12.71 -2.79 7.81
N ASP A 67 13.62 -3.77 7.95
CA ASP A 67 14.16 -4.17 9.25
C ASP A 67 14.80 -2.98 9.99
N ARG A 68 15.59 -2.18 9.27
CA ARG A 68 16.24 -0.96 9.83
C ARG A 68 15.19 0.07 10.26
N LEU A 69 14.13 0.29 9.46
CA LEU A 69 13.04 1.20 9.82
C LEU A 69 12.24 0.72 11.03
N LEU A 70 11.92 -0.58 11.11
CA LEU A 70 11.21 -1.14 12.26
C LEU A 70 12.04 -1.01 13.54
N ARG A 71 13.37 -1.20 13.46
CA ARG A 71 14.30 -0.97 14.58
C ARG A 71 14.36 0.51 14.98
N TYR A 72 14.51 1.41 14.00
CA TYR A 72 14.52 2.85 14.26
C TYR A 72 13.24 3.33 14.94
N LEU A 73 12.08 2.81 14.53
CA LEU A 73 10.77 3.08 15.11
C LEU A 73 10.54 2.35 16.45
N GLU A 74 11.48 1.51 16.87
CA GLU A 74 11.45 0.68 18.11
C GLU A 74 10.24 -0.28 18.15
N ILE A 75 9.83 -0.79 17.00
CA ILE A 75 8.70 -1.72 16.90
C ILE A 75 9.10 -3.13 16.42
N LYS A 76 10.36 -3.35 16.07
CA LYS A 76 10.84 -4.62 15.51
C LYS A 76 10.48 -5.84 16.38
N ASP A 77 10.71 -5.73 17.70
CA ASP A 77 10.50 -6.83 18.65
C ASP A 77 9.01 -7.08 18.97
N ARG A 78 8.13 -6.18 18.52
CA ARG A 78 6.67 -6.25 18.72
C ARG A 78 5.90 -6.64 17.46
N VAL A 79 6.59 -6.73 16.32
CA VAL A 79 6.04 -7.14 15.03
C VAL A 79 6.71 -8.43 14.59
N GLN A 80 6.08 -9.55 14.89
CA GLN A 80 6.59 -10.85 14.48
C GLN A 80 6.38 -11.04 12.97
N LEU A 81 7.44 -11.47 12.27
CA LEU A 81 7.45 -11.70 10.84
C LEU A 81 7.71 -13.19 10.56
N SER A 82 6.91 -13.79 9.69
CA SER A 82 7.09 -15.14 9.17
C SER A 82 7.50 -15.08 7.69
N PRO A 83 8.64 -15.67 7.30
CA PRO A 83 9.10 -15.62 5.91
C PRO A 83 8.15 -16.36 4.98
N LEU A 84 7.86 -15.78 3.83
CA LEU A 84 7.23 -16.47 2.72
C LEU A 84 8.22 -17.50 2.09
N ASP A 85 7.68 -18.40 1.25
CA ASP A 85 8.49 -19.40 0.56
C ASP A 85 9.54 -18.74 -0.34
N LYS A 86 10.81 -18.90 0.02
CA LYS A 86 11.92 -18.28 -0.71
C LYS A 86 12.03 -18.73 -2.17
N GLU A 87 11.60 -19.96 -2.46
CA GLU A 87 11.63 -20.54 -3.81
C GLU A 87 10.42 -20.13 -4.65
N GLY A 88 9.46 -19.36 -4.07
CA GLY A 88 8.26 -18.92 -4.77
C GLY A 88 7.32 -18.16 -3.85
N TYR A 89 7.76 -17.01 -3.35
CA TYR A 89 6.93 -16.13 -2.50
C TYR A 89 5.71 -15.60 -3.23
N GLU A 90 5.79 -15.54 -4.56
CA GLU A 90 4.67 -15.26 -5.45
C GLU A 90 4.58 -16.35 -6.53
N VAL A 91 3.35 -16.70 -6.87
CA VAL A 91 3.02 -17.60 -7.99
C VAL A 91 2.13 -16.82 -8.95
N VAL A 92 2.56 -16.74 -10.20
CA VAL A 92 1.80 -16.12 -11.28
C VAL A 92 1.20 -17.24 -12.13
N SER A 93 -0.14 -17.28 -12.24
CA SER A 93 -0.85 -18.18 -13.14
C SER A 93 -1.30 -17.42 -14.39
N LEU A 94 -0.82 -17.85 -15.53
CA LEU A 94 -1.20 -17.36 -16.85
C LEU A 94 -1.58 -18.56 -17.75
N GLU A 95 -2.79 -18.55 -18.26
CA GLU A 95 -3.31 -19.63 -19.13
C GLU A 95 -3.13 -21.05 -18.52
N GLY A 96 -3.36 -21.17 -17.20
CA GLY A 96 -3.24 -22.42 -16.44
C GLY A 96 -1.79 -22.90 -16.21
N ARG A 97 -0.78 -22.08 -16.51
CA ARG A 97 0.63 -22.36 -16.21
C ARG A 97 1.07 -21.52 -15.04
N HIS A 98 1.76 -22.17 -14.09
CA HIS A 98 2.23 -21.53 -12.86
C HIS A 98 3.73 -21.21 -12.96
N TYR A 99 4.05 -19.94 -12.66
CA TYR A 99 5.43 -19.44 -12.63
C TYR A 99 5.74 -18.93 -11.22
N ARG A 100 6.82 -19.43 -10.64
CA ARG A 100 7.22 -19.07 -9.27
C ARG A 100 8.25 -17.95 -9.31
N LEU A 101 8.01 -16.88 -8.57
CA LEU A 101 8.96 -15.80 -8.36
C LEU A 101 9.66 -16.02 -7.02
N ALA A 102 10.98 -16.25 -7.07
CA ALA A 102 11.79 -16.57 -5.89
C ALA A 102 12.50 -15.32 -5.34
N ASN A 103 12.87 -15.37 -4.04
CA ASN A 103 13.69 -14.32 -3.44
C ASN A 103 15.18 -14.53 -3.77
N GLY A 104 15.85 -13.44 -4.10
CA GLY A 104 17.27 -13.41 -4.45
C GLY A 104 17.56 -13.83 -5.89
N ARG A 105 18.64 -13.27 -6.42
CA ARG A 105 19.01 -13.37 -7.84
C ARG A 105 19.11 -14.80 -8.36
N GLU A 106 19.89 -15.63 -7.68
CA GLU A 106 20.17 -16.98 -8.14
C GLU A 106 18.91 -17.84 -8.21
N ALA A 107 18.07 -17.79 -7.16
CA ALA A 107 16.82 -18.53 -7.11
C ALA A 107 15.82 -18.01 -8.15
N PHE A 108 15.70 -16.69 -8.30
CA PHE A 108 14.83 -16.06 -9.30
C PHE A 108 15.19 -16.48 -10.73
N ILE A 109 16.47 -16.36 -11.12
CA ILE A 109 16.94 -16.77 -12.44
C ILE A 109 16.74 -18.28 -12.65
N LYS A 110 17.09 -19.12 -11.66
CA LYS A 110 16.92 -20.56 -11.71
C LYS A 110 15.45 -20.97 -11.94
N GLN A 111 14.52 -20.38 -11.18
CA GLN A 111 13.09 -20.73 -11.28
C GLN A 111 12.54 -20.38 -12.67
N LEU A 112 12.79 -19.17 -13.15
CA LEU A 112 12.24 -18.73 -14.43
C LEU A 112 12.97 -19.33 -15.64
N SER A 113 14.27 -19.57 -15.57
CA SER A 113 15.00 -20.22 -16.68
C SER A 113 14.57 -21.66 -16.95
N ALA A 114 13.96 -22.32 -15.98
CA ALA A 114 13.35 -23.64 -16.19
C ALA A 114 12.20 -23.59 -17.21
N SER A 115 11.43 -22.51 -17.23
CA SER A 115 10.34 -22.28 -18.19
C SER A 115 10.80 -21.50 -19.42
N PHE A 116 11.84 -20.66 -19.30
CA PHE A 116 12.36 -19.77 -20.35
C PHE A 116 13.87 -19.96 -20.55
N PRO A 117 14.33 -21.16 -20.99
CA PRO A 117 15.77 -21.47 -21.08
C PRO A 117 16.51 -20.60 -22.11
N SER A 118 15.85 -20.09 -23.13
CA SER A 118 16.43 -19.19 -24.13
C SER A 118 16.53 -17.74 -23.68
N SER A 119 15.91 -17.34 -22.54
CA SER A 119 15.80 -15.98 -22.06
C SER A 119 16.65 -15.68 -20.82
N VAL A 120 17.63 -16.52 -20.51
CA VAL A 120 18.50 -16.34 -19.32
C VAL A 120 19.21 -14.99 -19.30
N ASP A 121 19.72 -14.54 -20.45
CA ASP A 121 20.35 -13.22 -20.57
C ASP A 121 19.36 -12.07 -20.35
N GLU A 122 18.10 -12.24 -20.77
CA GLU A 122 17.04 -11.27 -20.57
C GLU A 122 16.64 -11.18 -19.09
N LEU A 123 16.54 -12.33 -18.42
CA LEU A 123 16.32 -12.40 -16.98
C LEU A 123 17.43 -11.71 -16.17
N ASN A 124 18.69 -11.93 -16.55
CA ASN A 124 19.81 -11.24 -15.91
C ASN A 124 19.76 -9.74 -16.13
N ARG A 125 19.52 -9.29 -17.38
CA ARG A 125 19.37 -7.84 -17.68
C ARG A 125 18.21 -7.19 -16.93
N TYR A 126 17.08 -7.89 -16.83
CA TYR A 126 15.93 -7.42 -16.05
C TYR A 126 16.31 -7.24 -14.58
N TYR A 127 16.92 -8.27 -13.96
CA TYR A 127 17.30 -8.21 -12.55
C TYR A 127 18.33 -7.10 -12.29
N ASP A 128 19.37 -6.98 -13.13
CA ASP A 128 20.37 -5.92 -13.04
C ASP A 128 19.74 -4.51 -13.16
N LEU A 129 18.74 -4.36 -14.03
CA LEU A 129 18.07 -3.08 -14.20
C LEU A 129 17.22 -2.70 -12.98
N ILE A 130 16.48 -3.68 -12.43
CA ILE A 130 15.70 -3.46 -11.20
C ILE A 130 16.61 -2.99 -10.06
N GLU A 131 17.69 -3.74 -9.77
CA GLU A 131 18.65 -3.36 -8.73
C GLU A 131 19.27 -1.98 -8.99
N ARG A 132 19.73 -1.73 -10.20
CA ARG A 132 20.38 -0.47 -10.55
C ARG A 132 19.45 0.73 -10.38
N VAL A 133 18.19 0.64 -10.83
CA VAL A 133 17.20 1.72 -10.68
C VAL A 133 16.82 1.92 -9.21
N ALA A 134 16.64 0.83 -8.47
CA ALA A 134 16.31 0.89 -7.05
C ALA A 134 17.47 1.50 -6.23
N HIS A 135 18.70 1.10 -6.50
CA HIS A 135 19.90 1.57 -5.79
C HIS A 135 20.28 3.03 -6.15
N ALA A 136 19.84 3.55 -7.29
CA ALA A 136 20.02 4.95 -7.64
C ALA A 136 19.29 5.91 -6.68
N SER A 137 18.30 5.43 -5.93
CA SER A 137 17.58 6.21 -4.92
C SER A 137 18.16 6.00 -3.52
N SER A 138 18.78 7.03 -2.93
CA SER A 138 19.30 6.98 -1.56
C SER A 138 18.19 6.70 -0.53
N LEU A 139 16.97 7.20 -0.77
CA LEU A 139 15.83 6.99 0.11
C LEU A 139 15.39 5.53 0.11
N HIS A 140 15.48 4.84 -1.02
CA HIS A 140 15.05 3.45 -1.16
C HIS A 140 15.85 2.49 -0.26
N HIS A 141 17.15 2.73 -0.14
CA HIS A 141 18.05 1.91 0.68
C HIS A 141 18.52 2.59 1.97
N LEU A 142 17.97 3.76 2.31
CA LEU A 142 18.41 4.57 3.45
C LEU A 142 19.93 4.82 3.42
N SER A 143 20.44 5.11 2.23
CA SER A 143 21.86 5.34 1.98
C SER A 143 22.21 6.81 2.12
N THR A 144 23.40 7.11 2.64
CA THR A 144 23.99 8.47 2.64
C THR A 144 24.88 8.71 1.41
N LEU A 145 25.01 7.72 0.52
CA LEU A 145 25.81 7.84 -0.69
C LEU A 145 25.20 8.82 -1.69
N PRO A 146 26.01 9.44 -2.56
CA PRO A 146 25.50 10.28 -3.62
C PRO A 146 24.46 9.55 -4.47
N ILE A 147 23.39 10.25 -4.81
CA ILE A 147 22.27 9.72 -5.60
C ILE A 147 22.66 9.84 -7.08
N ASP A 148 22.35 8.83 -7.89
CA ASP A 148 22.29 8.99 -9.33
C ASP A 148 20.90 9.54 -9.73
N ASP A 149 20.72 10.85 -9.49
CA ASP A 149 19.47 11.54 -9.80
C ASP A 149 19.13 11.46 -11.29
N VAL A 150 20.15 11.39 -12.18
CA VAL A 150 19.94 11.32 -13.63
C VAL A 150 19.32 9.97 -14.00
N LEU A 151 19.84 8.87 -13.45
CA LEU A 151 19.30 7.55 -13.70
C LEU A 151 17.88 7.43 -13.17
N THR A 152 17.67 7.82 -11.91
CA THR A 152 16.33 7.79 -11.30
C THR A 152 15.34 8.64 -12.10
N ALA A 153 15.72 9.87 -12.49
CA ALA A 153 14.87 10.77 -13.25
C ALA A 153 14.51 10.20 -14.63
N SER A 154 15.44 9.51 -15.31
CA SER A 154 15.18 8.92 -16.62
C SER A 154 14.06 7.87 -16.57
N TYR A 155 14.07 6.98 -15.57
CA TYR A 155 13.05 5.94 -15.41
C TYR A 155 11.76 6.41 -14.71
N LEU A 156 11.72 7.64 -14.23
CA LEU A 156 10.50 8.31 -13.76
C LEU A 156 9.63 8.84 -14.92
N LEU A 157 10.18 8.94 -16.13
CA LEU A 157 9.53 9.48 -17.31
C LEU A 157 9.29 8.41 -18.39
N ARG A 158 9.68 7.18 -18.16
CA ARG A 158 9.46 6.04 -19.05
C ARG A 158 8.47 5.06 -18.46
N SER A 159 7.52 4.58 -19.25
CA SER A 159 6.53 3.60 -18.79
C SER A 159 7.15 2.20 -18.60
N ILE A 160 6.48 1.38 -17.81
CA ILE A 160 6.92 -0.01 -17.56
C ILE A 160 6.96 -0.79 -18.87
N ASP A 161 5.87 -0.72 -19.66
CA ASP A 161 5.73 -1.45 -20.91
C ASP A 161 6.79 -1.04 -21.94
N GLU A 162 7.12 0.25 -22.05
CA GLU A 162 8.20 0.75 -22.90
C GLU A 162 9.54 0.09 -22.54
N VAL A 163 9.93 0.14 -21.27
CA VAL A 163 11.20 -0.42 -20.82
C VAL A 163 11.23 -1.94 -20.94
N MET A 164 10.14 -2.61 -20.57
CA MET A 164 10.05 -4.07 -20.66
C MET A 164 10.14 -4.58 -22.10
N ASN A 165 9.53 -3.89 -23.06
CA ASN A 165 9.63 -4.23 -24.48
C ASN A 165 11.05 -4.12 -25.04
N GLU A 166 11.88 -3.23 -24.46
CA GLU A 166 13.28 -3.10 -24.86
C GLU A 166 14.18 -4.21 -24.30
N ILE A 167 13.94 -4.66 -23.07
CA ILE A 167 14.87 -5.55 -22.36
C ILE A 167 14.50 -7.02 -22.43
N VAL A 168 13.21 -7.36 -22.64
CA VAL A 168 12.70 -8.73 -22.71
C VAL A 168 11.93 -8.92 -24.01
N ARG A 169 12.42 -9.80 -24.91
CA ARG A 169 11.81 -10.09 -26.22
C ARG A 169 10.67 -11.10 -26.12
N ASP A 170 10.84 -12.10 -25.26
CA ASP A 170 9.83 -13.13 -25.02
C ASP A 170 8.59 -12.50 -24.37
N GLU A 171 7.47 -12.50 -25.07
CA GLU A 171 6.23 -11.89 -24.60
C GLU A 171 5.64 -12.61 -23.39
N GLN A 172 5.71 -13.94 -23.37
CA GLN A 172 5.20 -14.71 -22.23
C GLN A 172 6.05 -14.44 -20.97
N LEU A 173 7.37 -14.35 -21.11
CA LEU A 173 8.24 -13.95 -20.02
C LEU A 173 7.93 -12.53 -19.54
N ARG A 174 7.70 -11.57 -20.47
CA ARG A 174 7.26 -10.20 -20.05
C ARG A 174 6.00 -10.26 -19.21
N ASN A 175 5.00 -11.02 -19.66
CA ASN A 175 3.73 -11.15 -18.93
C ASN A 175 3.93 -11.81 -17.55
N VAL A 176 4.79 -12.80 -17.43
CA VAL A 176 5.14 -13.41 -16.13
C VAL A 176 5.81 -12.39 -15.20
N LEU A 177 6.80 -11.63 -15.70
CA LEU A 177 7.49 -10.60 -14.91
C LEU A 177 6.56 -9.45 -14.48
N MET A 178 5.50 -9.22 -15.24
CA MET A 178 4.45 -8.24 -14.94
C MET A 178 3.30 -8.82 -14.10
N GLY A 179 3.37 -10.10 -13.71
CA GLY A 179 2.31 -10.76 -12.95
C GLY A 179 1.98 -10.14 -11.59
N THR A 180 2.79 -9.23 -11.10
CA THR A 180 2.59 -8.55 -9.79
C THR A 180 2.13 -7.09 -9.92
N LEU A 181 1.72 -6.64 -11.12
CA LEU A 181 1.18 -5.29 -11.36
C LEU A 181 0.08 -4.85 -10.38
N PRO A 182 -0.79 -5.75 -9.87
CA PRO A 182 -1.80 -5.37 -8.89
C PRO A 182 -1.25 -4.81 -7.58
N LEU A 183 0.02 -5.08 -7.22
CA LEU A 183 0.65 -4.53 -6.01
C LEU A 183 0.79 -3.01 -6.02
N TYR A 184 0.70 -2.38 -7.17
CA TYR A 184 0.80 -0.93 -7.34
C TYR A 184 -0.20 -0.36 -8.37
N ALA A 185 -1.19 -1.17 -8.76
CA ALA A 185 -2.24 -0.81 -9.71
C ALA A 185 -1.66 -0.15 -10.98
N ALA A 186 -0.71 -0.83 -11.62
CA ALA A 186 -0.04 -0.30 -12.80
C ALA A 186 -0.99 -0.23 -14.00
N GLU A 187 -0.88 0.86 -14.75
CA GLU A 187 -1.60 1.09 -16.00
C GLU A 187 -0.62 1.11 -17.18
N TRP A 188 -1.01 0.45 -18.29
CA TRP A 188 -0.26 0.42 -19.54
C TRP A 188 0.00 1.84 -20.08
N GLY A 189 1.23 2.11 -20.51
CA GLY A 189 1.63 3.40 -21.07
C GLY A 189 1.67 4.57 -20.11
N LYS A 190 1.36 4.34 -18.82
CA LYS A 190 1.26 5.42 -17.84
C LYS A 190 2.18 5.24 -16.62
N THR A 191 2.23 4.05 -16.03
CA THR A 191 2.98 3.86 -14.80
C THR A 191 4.48 3.88 -15.05
N PRO A 192 5.25 4.74 -14.32
CA PRO A 192 6.69 4.82 -14.47
C PRO A 192 7.40 3.50 -14.14
N PHE A 193 8.43 3.14 -14.89
CA PHE A 193 9.26 1.96 -14.62
C PHE A 193 9.92 2.00 -13.24
N SER A 194 10.27 3.17 -12.74
CA SER A 194 10.84 3.32 -11.40
C SER A 194 9.90 2.84 -10.28
N VAL A 195 8.57 2.96 -10.45
CA VAL A 195 7.59 2.41 -9.49
C VAL A 195 7.69 0.88 -9.46
N HIS A 196 7.72 0.26 -10.65
CA HIS A 196 7.92 -1.19 -10.77
C HIS A 196 9.26 -1.63 -10.13
N ALA A 197 10.35 -0.94 -10.46
CA ALA A 197 11.66 -1.28 -9.93
C ALA A 197 11.71 -1.19 -8.40
N PHE A 198 11.17 -0.14 -7.79
CA PHE A 198 11.18 0.02 -6.35
C PHE A 198 10.36 -1.05 -5.63
N VAL A 199 9.14 -1.34 -6.12
CA VAL A 199 8.29 -2.36 -5.50
C VAL A 199 8.89 -3.75 -5.68
N THR A 200 9.34 -4.08 -6.89
CA THR A 200 9.92 -5.39 -7.21
C THR A 200 11.19 -5.66 -6.41
N ASP A 201 12.12 -4.69 -6.33
CA ASP A 201 13.36 -4.83 -5.57
C ASP A 201 13.11 -5.17 -4.10
N PHE A 202 12.16 -4.50 -3.44
CA PHE A 202 11.84 -4.78 -2.06
C PHE A 202 11.40 -6.23 -1.82
N TYR A 203 10.55 -6.76 -2.70
CA TYR A 203 10.06 -8.14 -2.57
C TYR A 203 11.07 -9.18 -3.06
N GLN A 204 11.88 -8.87 -4.07
CA GLN A 204 12.97 -9.76 -4.52
C GLN A 204 14.03 -9.96 -3.44
N GLN A 205 14.29 -8.97 -2.59
CA GLN A 205 15.21 -9.11 -1.46
C GLN A 205 14.73 -10.12 -0.43
N SER A 206 13.48 -10.04 -0.03
CA SER A 206 12.80 -10.94 0.91
C SER A 206 11.32 -10.62 1.02
N ALA A 207 10.49 -11.58 1.40
CA ALA A 207 9.05 -11.38 1.59
C ALA A 207 8.57 -12.07 2.87
N TYR A 208 7.67 -11.40 3.62
CA TYR A 208 7.18 -11.84 4.92
C TYR A 208 5.70 -11.57 5.11
N ARG A 209 5.02 -12.48 5.83
CA ARG A 209 3.73 -12.21 6.48
C ARG A 209 3.97 -11.57 7.85
N ILE A 210 2.97 -10.80 8.33
CA ILE A 210 2.93 -10.39 9.73
C ILE A 210 2.10 -11.41 10.49
N VAL A 211 2.72 -12.06 11.47
CA VAL A 211 2.03 -13.04 12.31
C VAL A 211 0.98 -12.32 13.17
N GLY A 212 -0.26 -12.81 13.11
CA GLY A 212 -1.37 -12.26 13.87
C GLY A 212 -1.94 -10.94 13.34
N GLY A 213 -1.48 -10.47 12.16
CA GLY A 213 -2.11 -9.38 11.39
C GLY A 213 -1.41 -8.03 11.45
N SER A 214 -1.71 -7.21 10.46
CA SER A 214 -1.08 -5.92 10.18
C SER A 214 -1.30 -4.84 11.25
N ASP A 215 -2.35 -4.93 12.04
CA ASP A 215 -2.64 -4.00 13.15
C ASP A 215 -1.58 -4.03 14.27
N HIS A 216 -0.72 -5.06 14.32
CA HIS A 216 0.45 -5.08 15.22
C HIS A 216 1.42 -3.92 14.94
N ILE A 217 1.59 -3.51 13.67
CA ILE A 217 2.39 -2.32 13.33
C ILE A 217 1.74 -1.06 13.92
N ALA A 218 0.44 -0.87 13.69
CA ALA A 218 -0.25 0.32 14.19
C ALA A 218 -0.22 0.42 15.72
N ARG A 219 -0.54 -0.68 16.41
CA ARG A 219 -0.47 -0.73 17.90
C ARG A 219 0.93 -0.44 18.43
N SER A 220 1.95 -1.04 17.82
CA SER A 220 3.33 -0.83 18.25
C SER A 220 3.80 0.61 18.03
N LEU A 221 3.35 1.27 16.95
CA LEU A 221 3.64 2.70 16.73
C LEU A 221 2.93 3.60 17.77
N ILE A 222 1.67 3.28 18.11
CA ILE A 222 0.93 4.00 19.16
C ILE A 222 1.66 3.89 20.50
N GLU A 223 2.06 2.68 20.90
CA GLU A 223 2.84 2.47 22.12
C GLU A 223 4.16 3.24 22.12
N THR A 224 4.82 3.36 20.94
CA THR A 224 6.04 4.17 20.82
C THR A 224 5.72 5.67 21.00
N ILE A 225 4.65 6.18 20.36
CA ILE A 225 4.20 7.58 20.55
C ILE A 225 3.93 7.87 22.01
N GLU A 226 3.19 7.02 22.71
CA GLU A 226 2.80 7.18 24.11
C GLU A 226 3.99 7.08 25.05
N ARG A 227 4.94 6.16 24.80
CA ARG A 227 6.19 6.02 25.57
C ARG A 227 7.00 7.31 25.59
N TYR A 228 6.99 8.07 24.49
CA TYR A 228 7.67 9.36 24.39
C TYR A 228 6.77 10.56 24.72
N GLY A 229 5.63 10.33 25.39
CA GLY A 229 4.75 11.38 25.91
C GLY A 229 3.82 12.01 24.87
N GLY A 230 3.73 11.45 23.67
CA GLY A 230 2.71 11.79 22.68
C GLY A 230 1.38 11.11 22.98
N LYS A 231 0.37 11.36 22.16
CA LYS A 231 -0.94 10.71 22.28
C LYS A 231 -1.62 10.49 20.93
N VAL A 232 -2.42 9.44 20.85
CA VAL A 232 -3.34 9.17 19.75
C VAL A 232 -4.77 9.27 20.26
N VAL A 233 -5.58 10.15 19.67
CA VAL A 233 -6.94 10.43 20.13
C VAL A 233 -7.90 10.03 19.03
N THR A 234 -8.68 9.00 19.29
CA THR A 234 -9.71 8.48 18.38
C THR A 234 -11.03 9.23 18.53
N ARG A 235 -11.97 9.04 17.56
CA ARG A 235 -13.27 9.73 17.50
C ARG A 235 -13.13 11.26 17.47
N GLN A 236 -12.04 11.74 16.90
CA GLN A 236 -11.75 13.16 16.72
C GLN A 236 -11.64 13.48 15.23
N SER A 237 -12.79 13.72 14.61
CA SER A 237 -12.85 14.09 13.20
C SER A 237 -12.43 15.55 13.04
N VAL A 238 -11.34 15.81 12.34
CA VAL A 238 -10.90 17.15 12.00
C VAL A 238 -11.86 17.76 10.98
N SER A 239 -12.41 18.92 11.30
CA SER A 239 -13.36 19.69 10.48
C SER A 239 -12.70 20.83 9.71
N ALA A 240 -11.60 21.41 10.24
CA ALA A 240 -10.84 22.45 9.54
C ALA A 240 -9.38 22.48 9.99
N ILE A 241 -8.49 22.89 9.08
CA ILE A 241 -7.12 23.32 9.37
C ILE A 241 -7.16 24.85 9.48
N VAL A 242 -6.90 25.34 10.67
CA VAL A 242 -7.00 26.78 10.98
C VAL A 242 -5.67 27.45 10.62
N CYS A 243 -5.75 28.49 9.81
CA CYS A 243 -4.57 29.26 9.37
C CYS A 243 -4.76 30.74 9.71
N ASP A 244 -3.66 31.43 10.00
CA ASP A 244 -3.56 32.88 9.84
C ASP A 244 -3.08 33.23 8.42
N ASP A 245 -2.64 34.47 8.22
CA ASP A 245 -2.22 34.95 6.89
C ASP A 245 -0.90 34.29 6.40
N THR A 246 -0.14 33.64 7.28
CA THR A 246 1.24 33.18 7.02
C THR A 246 1.47 31.69 7.25
N HIS A 247 0.71 31.07 8.17
CA HIS A 247 0.94 29.66 8.56
C HIS A 247 -0.31 29.01 9.18
N ALA A 248 -0.26 27.70 9.39
CA ALA A 248 -1.28 26.97 10.14
C ALA A 248 -1.06 27.16 11.64
N ILE A 249 -2.11 27.50 12.38
CA ILE A 249 -2.06 27.68 13.84
C ILE A 249 -2.62 26.49 14.60
N GLY A 250 -3.26 25.55 13.94
CA GLY A 250 -3.83 24.34 14.50
C GLY A 250 -4.93 23.72 13.66
N VAL A 251 -5.72 22.86 14.28
CA VAL A 251 -6.89 22.24 13.66
C VAL A 251 -8.10 22.32 14.59
N THR A 252 -9.31 22.41 14.02
CA THR A 252 -10.56 22.21 14.76
C THR A 252 -11.14 20.83 14.47
N THR A 253 -11.76 20.23 15.47
CA THR A 253 -12.49 18.97 15.36
C THR A 253 -14.00 19.21 15.29
N ALA A 254 -14.79 18.19 14.93
CA ALA A 254 -16.24 18.31 14.74
C ALA A 254 -17.00 18.73 16.02
N ASP A 255 -16.39 18.55 17.19
CA ASP A 255 -16.84 19.05 18.49
C ASP A 255 -16.37 20.48 18.81
N GLU A 256 -15.95 21.23 17.77
CA GLU A 256 -15.50 22.63 17.82
C GLU A 256 -14.24 22.86 18.69
N LYS A 257 -13.54 21.83 19.11
CA LYS A 257 -12.31 21.93 19.88
C LYS A 257 -11.12 22.34 19.01
N LEU A 258 -10.42 23.40 19.41
CA LEU A 258 -9.17 23.82 18.81
C LEU A 258 -7.97 23.03 19.41
N TRP A 259 -7.17 22.47 18.52
CA TRP A 259 -5.90 21.83 18.80
C TRP A 259 -4.79 22.69 18.21
N GLU A 260 -4.18 23.54 19.04
CA GLU A 260 -3.08 24.43 18.61
C GLU A 260 -1.85 23.64 18.23
N ALA A 261 -1.12 24.07 17.19
CA ALA A 261 0.07 23.44 16.68
C ALA A 261 1.08 24.43 16.12
N ASP A 262 2.40 24.15 16.34
CA ASP A 262 3.50 24.78 15.62
C ASP A 262 3.63 24.15 14.20
N PHE A 263 3.29 22.87 14.05
CA PHE A 263 3.24 22.14 12.78
C PHE A 263 1.97 21.30 12.70
N VAL A 264 1.34 21.32 11.54
CA VAL A 264 0.23 20.42 11.18
C VAL A 264 0.73 19.44 10.10
N ILE A 265 0.57 18.14 10.33
CA ILE A 265 0.92 17.09 9.37
C ILE A 265 -0.37 16.36 8.99
N SER A 266 -0.66 16.27 7.70
CA SER A 266 -1.85 15.59 7.21
C SER A 266 -1.48 14.25 6.54
N ASP A 267 -2.01 13.15 7.07
CA ASP A 267 -1.98 11.79 6.50
C ASP A 267 -3.28 11.49 5.70
N LEU A 268 -4.05 12.52 5.41
CA LEU A 268 -5.25 12.41 4.58
C LEU A 268 -4.90 12.46 3.10
N HIS A 269 -5.86 12.06 2.26
CA HIS A 269 -5.75 12.32 0.84
C HIS A 269 -5.49 13.83 0.60
N PRO A 270 -4.55 14.21 -0.28
CA PRO A 270 -4.18 15.62 -0.49
C PRO A 270 -5.37 16.51 -0.85
N GLN A 271 -6.30 16.03 -1.67
CA GLN A 271 -7.53 16.77 -2.00
C GLN A 271 -8.32 17.08 -0.73
N ARG A 272 -8.52 16.10 0.15
CA ARG A 272 -9.22 16.29 1.42
C ARG A 272 -8.53 17.30 2.33
N THR A 273 -7.20 17.26 2.37
CA THR A 273 -6.43 18.28 3.10
C THR A 273 -6.67 19.70 2.55
N MET A 274 -6.71 19.83 1.21
CA MET A 274 -7.01 21.15 0.59
C MET A 274 -8.44 21.63 0.92
N GLU A 275 -9.41 20.73 0.96
CA GLU A 275 -10.82 21.07 1.32
C GLU A 275 -10.93 21.55 2.77
N LEU A 276 -10.20 20.92 3.69
CA LEU A 276 -10.19 21.31 5.11
C LEU A 276 -9.43 22.61 5.40
N THR A 277 -8.72 23.17 4.41
CA THR A 277 -7.83 24.31 4.64
C THR A 277 -8.36 25.57 3.95
N ALA A 278 -8.84 26.52 4.72
CA ALA A 278 -9.19 27.86 4.20
C ALA A 278 -8.00 28.81 4.39
N SER A 279 -7.21 29.05 3.33
CA SER A 279 -6.06 29.95 3.36
C SER A 279 -5.81 30.56 1.98
N PRO A 280 -5.49 31.87 1.88
CA PRO A 280 -5.15 32.52 0.63
C PRO A 280 -3.82 32.03 0.04
N LEU A 281 -2.95 31.42 0.85
CA LEU A 281 -1.69 30.81 0.42
C LEU A 281 -1.92 29.60 -0.51
N LEU A 282 -3.05 28.91 -0.37
CA LEU A 282 -3.48 27.82 -1.26
C LEU A 282 -4.29 28.39 -2.45
N ARG A 283 -3.58 28.92 -3.45
CA ARG A 283 -4.20 29.52 -4.64
C ARG A 283 -5.17 28.55 -5.34
N PRO A 284 -6.25 29.04 -5.96
CA PRO A 284 -7.22 28.20 -6.67
C PRO A 284 -6.61 27.27 -7.72
N ALA A 285 -5.58 27.71 -8.44
CA ALA A 285 -4.88 26.87 -9.42
C ALA A 285 -4.19 25.64 -8.76
N TYR A 286 -3.60 25.82 -7.57
CA TYR A 286 -2.98 24.72 -6.84
C TYR A 286 -4.03 23.71 -6.37
N ARG A 287 -5.15 24.17 -5.82
CA ARG A 287 -6.29 23.33 -5.41
C ARG A 287 -6.85 22.53 -6.58
N ARG A 288 -7.12 23.20 -7.72
CA ARG A 288 -7.61 22.53 -8.94
C ARG A 288 -6.64 21.47 -9.45
N ARG A 289 -5.33 21.76 -9.43
CA ARG A 289 -4.31 20.76 -9.82
C ARG A 289 -4.39 19.50 -8.95
N ILE A 290 -4.46 19.66 -7.62
CA ILE A 290 -4.55 18.52 -6.70
C ILE A 290 -5.83 17.73 -6.91
N ALA A 291 -6.98 18.42 -7.07
CA ALA A 291 -8.29 17.79 -7.28
C ALA A 291 -8.41 17.07 -8.63
N ALA A 292 -7.61 17.46 -9.63
CA ALA A 292 -7.61 16.85 -10.95
C ALA A 292 -6.68 15.63 -11.08
N LEU A 293 -5.91 15.28 -10.03
CA LEU A 293 -5.03 14.11 -10.08
C LEU A 293 -5.85 12.81 -10.06
N PRO A 294 -5.61 11.89 -11.01
CA PRO A 294 -6.30 10.62 -11.03
C PRO A 294 -5.90 9.76 -9.83
N ASN A 295 -6.85 8.97 -9.34
CA ASN A 295 -6.61 7.95 -8.34
C ASN A 295 -6.50 6.57 -8.99
N THR A 296 -5.80 5.65 -8.34
CA THR A 296 -5.75 4.25 -8.76
C THR A 296 -7.12 3.59 -8.65
N VAL A 297 -7.33 2.54 -9.41
CA VAL A 297 -8.55 1.73 -9.33
C VAL A 297 -8.78 1.21 -7.91
N GLY A 298 -10.03 1.00 -7.53
CA GLY A 298 -10.44 0.33 -6.31
C GLY A 298 -10.42 -1.19 -6.44
N CYS A 299 -10.84 -1.89 -5.38
CA CYS A 299 -10.95 -3.34 -5.42
C CYS A 299 -12.20 -3.87 -4.74
N PHE A 300 -12.58 -5.07 -5.15
CA PHE A 300 -13.50 -5.94 -4.45
C PHE A 300 -12.71 -7.03 -3.74
N THR A 301 -13.02 -7.23 -2.46
CA THR A 301 -12.32 -8.22 -1.64
C THR A 301 -13.30 -9.22 -1.07
N VAL A 302 -12.96 -10.51 -1.13
CA VAL A 302 -13.65 -11.59 -0.44
C VAL A 302 -12.75 -12.11 0.66
N TYR A 303 -13.22 -12.05 1.89
CA TYR A 303 -12.57 -12.56 3.09
C TYR A 303 -13.17 -13.93 3.40
N LEU A 304 -12.38 -14.97 3.32
CA LEU A 304 -12.79 -16.36 3.46
C LEU A 304 -12.48 -16.86 4.87
N LYS A 305 -13.48 -17.41 5.55
CA LYS A 305 -13.28 -18.27 6.72
C LYS A 305 -13.35 -19.72 6.27
N PHE A 306 -12.33 -20.50 6.57
CA PHE A 306 -12.27 -21.90 6.21
C PHE A 306 -12.81 -22.81 7.33
N LYS A 307 -13.27 -23.99 6.96
CA LYS A 307 -13.57 -25.07 7.90
C LYS A 307 -12.27 -25.49 8.59
N PRO A 308 -12.27 -25.79 9.88
CA PRO A 308 -11.06 -26.15 10.62
C PRO A 308 -10.31 -27.33 9.99
N HIS A 309 -8.99 -27.16 9.82
CA HIS A 309 -8.06 -28.21 9.34
C HIS A 309 -8.36 -28.76 7.94
N THR A 310 -9.02 -28.01 7.06
CA THR A 310 -9.38 -28.48 5.71
C THR A 310 -8.49 -27.90 4.61
N VAL A 311 -8.03 -26.66 4.73
CA VAL A 311 -7.24 -25.98 3.71
C VAL A 311 -5.78 -25.93 4.15
N PRO A 312 -4.85 -26.62 3.44
CA PRO A 312 -3.41 -26.49 3.72
C PRO A 312 -2.94 -25.06 3.60
N TYR A 313 -2.09 -24.58 4.51
CA TYR A 313 -1.57 -23.24 4.48
C TYR A 313 -0.66 -23.03 3.25
N MET A 314 -1.01 -22.06 2.43
CA MET A 314 -0.20 -21.62 1.29
C MET A 314 0.73 -20.50 1.72
N ASN A 315 2.03 -20.80 1.79
CA ASN A 315 3.06 -19.82 2.20
C ASN A 315 3.58 -18.98 1.02
N SER A 316 2.68 -18.60 0.12
CA SER A 316 2.96 -17.74 -1.03
C SER A 316 1.72 -16.87 -1.35
N ASN A 317 1.88 -15.91 -2.25
CA ASN A 317 0.78 -15.17 -2.85
C ASN A 317 0.49 -15.75 -4.23
N PHE A 318 -0.77 -15.87 -4.60
CA PHE A 318 -1.17 -16.41 -5.90
C PHE A 318 -1.86 -15.33 -6.73
N PHE A 319 -1.26 -14.97 -7.86
CA PHE A 319 -1.81 -14.04 -8.85
C PHE A 319 -2.39 -14.85 -10.01
N GLY A 320 -3.70 -14.97 -10.08
CA GLY A 320 -4.39 -15.68 -11.15
C GLY A 320 -4.92 -14.72 -12.21
N TYR A 321 -4.65 -15.01 -13.48
CA TYR A 321 -5.13 -14.25 -14.63
C TYR A 321 -5.93 -15.13 -15.56
N ARG A 322 -7.13 -14.69 -15.94
CA ARG A 322 -8.01 -15.37 -16.87
C ARG A 322 -7.76 -14.96 -18.33
N GLN A 323 -6.68 -14.24 -18.56
CA GLN A 323 -6.20 -13.78 -19.87
C GLN A 323 -4.69 -13.99 -19.96
N ALA A 324 -4.14 -13.95 -21.17
CA ALA A 324 -2.72 -14.17 -21.44
C ALA A 324 -1.79 -13.07 -20.90
N SER A 325 -2.34 -11.91 -20.51
CA SER A 325 -1.58 -10.76 -20.04
C SER A 325 -2.12 -10.25 -18.72
N PRO A 326 -1.25 -9.84 -17.76
CA PRO A 326 -1.67 -9.19 -16.52
C PRO A 326 -2.09 -7.73 -16.69
N TRP A 327 -1.90 -7.15 -17.87
CA TRP A 327 -2.25 -5.77 -18.17
C TRP A 327 -3.74 -5.56 -18.39
N ASN A 328 -4.20 -4.32 -18.13
CA ASN A 328 -5.56 -3.85 -18.39
C ASN A 328 -6.66 -4.63 -17.63
N CYS A 329 -6.31 -5.29 -16.53
CA CYS A 329 -7.30 -5.98 -15.69
C CYS A 329 -8.36 -5.04 -15.08
N GLU A 330 -8.14 -3.72 -15.10
CA GLU A 330 -9.09 -2.68 -14.70
C GLU A 330 -10.08 -2.31 -15.82
N GLN A 331 -9.84 -2.75 -17.06
CA GLN A 331 -10.64 -2.42 -18.25
C GLN A 331 -11.65 -3.51 -18.60
N TYR A 332 -12.07 -4.29 -17.63
CA TYR A 332 -13.01 -5.40 -17.81
C TYR A 332 -14.41 -4.92 -18.22
N THR A 333 -15.16 -5.82 -18.90
CA THR A 333 -16.62 -5.75 -18.99
C THR A 333 -17.26 -6.50 -17.83
N GLU A 334 -18.56 -6.28 -17.58
CA GLU A 334 -19.30 -7.03 -16.55
C GLU A 334 -19.21 -8.55 -16.76
N ALA A 335 -19.22 -9.00 -18.00
CA ALA A 335 -19.13 -10.42 -18.34
C ALA A 335 -17.74 -11.02 -18.07
N ASP A 336 -16.66 -10.23 -18.26
CA ASP A 336 -15.28 -10.71 -18.17
C ASP A 336 -14.72 -10.64 -16.75
N TRP A 337 -15.39 -9.92 -15.83
CA TRP A 337 -14.92 -9.80 -14.46
C TRP A 337 -15.02 -11.13 -13.70
N PRO A 338 -14.00 -11.54 -12.90
CA PRO A 338 -12.70 -10.90 -12.73
C PRO A 338 -11.73 -11.30 -13.86
N MET A 339 -10.94 -10.35 -14.40
CA MET A 339 -9.88 -10.65 -15.36
C MET A 339 -8.62 -11.17 -14.69
N GLY A 340 -8.37 -10.76 -13.45
CA GLY A 340 -7.29 -11.22 -12.61
C GLY A 340 -7.62 -11.05 -11.13
N TYR A 341 -6.93 -11.80 -10.29
CA TYR A 341 -7.11 -11.75 -8.84
C TYR A 341 -5.81 -12.10 -8.10
N LEU A 342 -5.74 -11.66 -6.86
CA LEU A 342 -4.74 -12.06 -5.88
C LEU A 342 -5.42 -12.92 -4.81
N TYR A 343 -4.92 -14.15 -4.63
CA TYR A 343 -5.38 -15.06 -3.57
C TYR A 343 -4.27 -15.32 -2.56
N MET A 344 -4.61 -15.23 -1.27
CA MET A 344 -3.66 -15.33 -0.15
C MET A 344 -4.29 -16.02 1.05
N HIS A 345 -3.42 -16.62 1.90
CA HIS A 345 -3.77 -17.07 3.24
C HIS A 345 -3.16 -16.15 4.29
N PHE A 346 -3.85 -16.01 5.43
CA PHE A 346 -3.32 -15.26 6.58
C PHE A 346 -2.44 -16.13 7.46
N CYS A 347 -1.45 -15.50 8.11
CA CYS A 347 -0.52 -16.12 9.04
C CYS A 347 -0.91 -15.74 10.48
N ASN A 348 -1.61 -16.61 11.20
CA ASN A 348 -1.99 -16.38 12.59
C ASN A 348 -0.93 -16.84 13.57
N GLU A 349 -0.15 -17.87 13.21
CA GLU A 349 1.00 -18.37 13.95
C GLU A 349 2.13 -18.77 13.00
N ASP A 350 3.36 -18.71 13.45
CA ASP A 350 4.50 -19.15 12.64
C ASP A 350 4.49 -20.67 12.45
N GLY A 351 4.77 -21.12 11.20
CA GLY A 351 4.78 -22.54 10.85
C GLY A 351 3.41 -23.24 10.86
N GLN A 352 2.30 -22.49 10.79
CA GLN A 352 0.96 -23.08 10.74
C GLN A 352 0.77 -24.04 9.57
N ARG A 353 0.11 -25.16 9.82
CA ARG A 353 -0.11 -26.23 8.83
C ARG A 353 -1.36 -26.00 7.97
N TYR A 354 -2.41 -25.41 8.56
CA TYR A 354 -3.69 -25.16 7.91
C TYR A 354 -4.05 -23.69 7.98
N ALA A 355 -4.65 -23.17 6.91
CA ALA A 355 -5.20 -21.83 6.90
C ALA A 355 -6.55 -21.78 7.63
N GLU A 356 -6.71 -20.83 8.53
CA GLU A 356 -8.01 -20.51 9.14
C GLU A 356 -8.81 -19.57 8.24
N SER A 357 -8.10 -18.74 7.48
CA SER A 357 -8.70 -17.74 6.60
C SER A 357 -7.85 -17.47 5.36
N GLY A 358 -8.53 -16.97 4.35
CA GLY A 358 -7.92 -16.50 3.11
C GLY A 358 -8.58 -15.21 2.62
N GLN A 359 -8.00 -14.64 1.60
CA GLN A 359 -8.52 -13.43 0.96
C GLN A 359 -8.33 -13.49 -0.53
N ILE A 360 -9.37 -13.05 -1.26
CA ILE A 360 -9.30 -12.89 -2.71
C ILE A 360 -9.55 -11.42 -3.02
N ILE A 361 -8.68 -10.80 -3.81
CA ILE A 361 -8.77 -9.40 -4.20
C ILE A 361 -8.80 -9.32 -5.72
N SER A 362 -9.74 -8.57 -6.28
CA SER A 362 -9.76 -8.23 -7.70
C SER A 362 -10.09 -6.76 -7.88
N TYR A 363 -9.66 -6.16 -8.99
CA TYR A 363 -10.03 -4.78 -9.31
C TYR A 363 -11.54 -4.62 -9.40
N MET A 364 -12.03 -3.48 -8.91
CA MET A 364 -13.41 -3.03 -9.09
C MET A 364 -13.42 -1.52 -9.29
N ARG A 365 -14.06 -1.08 -10.37
CA ARG A 365 -14.22 0.36 -10.65
C ARG A 365 -15.25 0.96 -9.72
N TYR A 366 -15.04 2.21 -9.34
CA TYR A 366 -15.96 2.92 -8.45
C TYR A 366 -17.35 3.10 -9.05
N GLU A 367 -17.43 3.26 -10.37
CA GLU A 367 -18.68 3.44 -11.13
C GLU A 367 -19.69 2.31 -10.88
N GLU A 368 -19.23 1.10 -10.60
CA GLU A 368 -20.11 -0.05 -10.31
C GLU A 368 -20.84 0.08 -8.97
N VAL A 369 -20.28 0.82 -8.05
CA VAL A 369 -20.82 1.03 -6.70
C VAL A 369 -21.29 2.47 -6.45
N GLU A 370 -21.09 3.38 -7.40
CA GLU A 370 -21.38 4.81 -7.29
C GLU A 370 -22.85 5.09 -6.94
N LYS A 371 -23.79 4.29 -7.46
CA LYS A 371 -25.23 4.44 -7.13
C LYS A 371 -25.54 4.31 -5.65
N TRP A 372 -24.66 3.68 -4.86
CA TRP A 372 -24.80 3.57 -3.40
C TRP A 372 -23.92 4.53 -2.61
N GLU A 373 -23.26 5.49 -3.25
CA GLU A 373 -22.30 6.38 -2.60
C GLU A 373 -22.89 7.24 -1.47
N ASN A 374 -24.17 7.62 -1.60
CA ASN A 374 -24.90 8.43 -0.63
C ASN A 374 -25.57 7.60 0.48
N THR A 375 -25.28 6.31 0.56
CA THR A 375 -25.79 5.40 1.59
C THR A 375 -24.76 5.22 2.72
N ARG A 376 -25.20 4.65 3.86
CA ARG A 376 -24.33 4.42 5.03
C ARG A 376 -23.90 2.96 5.11
N VAL A 377 -22.72 2.72 5.67
CA VAL A 377 -22.23 1.38 6.01
C VAL A 377 -23.28 0.62 6.81
N GLY A 378 -23.57 -0.63 6.41
CA GLY A 378 -24.60 -1.48 7.03
C GLY A 378 -26.05 -1.16 6.64
N HIS A 379 -26.31 -0.09 5.87
CA HIS A 379 -27.65 0.37 5.48
C HIS A 379 -27.71 0.76 3.99
N ARG A 380 -27.07 -0.04 3.11
CA ARG A 380 -27.01 0.25 1.66
C ARG A 380 -28.11 -0.40 0.83
N GLY A 381 -28.96 -1.22 1.45
CA GLY A 381 -30.09 -1.88 0.81
C GLY A 381 -29.81 -3.31 0.33
N ALA A 382 -30.88 -4.03 0.03
CA ALA A 382 -30.80 -5.46 -0.35
C ALA A 382 -30.14 -5.66 -1.73
N ASP A 383 -30.28 -4.70 -2.63
CA ASP A 383 -29.65 -4.71 -3.95
C ASP A 383 -28.11 -4.61 -3.88
N TYR A 384 -27.59 -3.86 -2.90
CA TYR A 384 -26.16 -3.82 -2.65
C TYR A 384 -25.64 -5.16 -2.09
N GLU A 385 -26.39 -5.77 -1.18
CA GLU A 385 -26.01 -7.09 -0.66
C GLU A 385 -26.07 -8.18 -1.73
N ALA A 386 -27.06 -8.12 -2.64
CA ALA A 386 -27.16 -9.01 -3.79
C ALA A 386 -25.99 -8.83 -4.76
N PHE A 387 -25.63 -7.59 -5.07
CA PHE A 387 -24.46 -7.24 -5.89
C PHE A 387 -23.16 -7.84 -5.29
N LYS A 388 -22.95 -7.63 -3.99
CA LYS A 388 -21.76 -8.17 -3.32
C LYS A 388 -21.72 -9.70 -3.33
N LYS A 389 -22.87 -10.35 -3.14
CA LYS A 389 -22.97 -11.80 -3.15
C LYS A 389 -22.62 -12.37 -4.53
N GLU A 390 -23.18 -11.82 -5.59
CA GLU A 390 -22.90 -12.24 -6.96
C GLU A 390 -21.40 -12.13 -7.28
N HIS A 391 -20.77 -10.98 -6.97
CA HIS A 391 -19.36 -10.79 -7.20
C HIS A 391 -18.48 -11.72 -6.36
N ALA A 392 -18.87 -11.99 -5.12
CA ALA A 392 -18.15 -12.94 -4.27
C ALA A 392 -18.20 -14.37 -4.84
N GLU A 393 -19.36 -14.81 -5.30
CA GLU A 393 -19.55 -16.14 -5.89
C GLU A 393 -18.74 -16.29 -7.19
N ARG A 394 -18.72 -15.27 -8.04
CA ARG A 394 -17.89 -15.24 -9.27
C ARG A 394 -16.39 -15.29 -8.95
N LEU A 395 -15.94 -14.54 -7.95
CA LEU A 395 -14.54 -14.50 -7.57
C LEU A 395 -14.08 -15.79 -6.89
N ILE A 396 -14.93 -16.41 -6.06
CA ILE A 396 -14.69 -17.74 -5.47
C ILE A 396 -14.61 -18.79 -6.58
N ALA A 397 -15.51 -18.75 -7.56
CA ALA A 397 -15.50 -19.67 -8.71
C ALA A 397 -14.21 -19.55 -9.53
N ALA A 398 -13.69 -18.34 -9.74
CA ALA A 398 -12.43 -18.13 -10.46
C ALA A 398 -11.23 -18.74 -9.71
N VAL A 399 -11.22 -18.67 -8.38
CA VAL A 399 -10.16 -19.32 -7.57
C VAL A 399 -10.36 -20.84 -7.51
N GLU A 400 -11.58 -21.33 -7.51
CA GLU A 400 -11.90 -22.78 -7.57
C GLU A 400 -11.34 -23.45 -8.83
N GLU A 401 -11.26 -22.74 -9.96
CA GLU A 401 -10.62 -23.25 -11.21
C GLU A 401 -9.15 -23.65 -10.96
N GLU A 402 -8.43 -22.90 -10.13
CA GLU A 402 -7.01 -23.13 -9.81
C GLU A 402 -6.82 -23.99 -8.54
N PHE A 403 -7.77 -23.97 -7.63
CA PHE A 403 -7.76 -24.69 -6.35
C PHE A 403 -9.01 -25.55 -6.20
N PRO A 404 -9.14 -26.67 -6.94
CA PRO A 404 -10.33 -27.50 -6.94
C PRO A 404 -10.70 -28.02 -5.55
N GLY A 405 -11.96 -27.84 -5.17
CA GLY A 405 -12.50 -28.22 -3.85
C GLY A 405 -12.47 -27.11 -2.80
N LEU A 406 -11.84 -25.95 -3.09
CA LEU A 406 -11.74 -24.83 -2.15
C LEU A 406 -13.12 -24.32 -1.71
N ALA A 407 -14.06 -24.14 -2.65
CA ALA A 407 -15.39 -23.62 -2.36
C ALA A 407 -16.13 -24.46 -1.31
N SER A 408 -15.95 -25.79 -1.35
CA SER A 408 -16.52 -26.71 -0.38
C SER A 408 -15.93 -26.60 1.03
N GLN A 409 -14.73 -26.01 1.17
CA GLN A 409 -14.03 -25.82 2.44
C GLN A 409 -14.32 -24.45 3.07
N ILE A 410 -15.02 -23.56 2.37
CA ILE A 410 -15.42 -22.27 2.91
C ILE A 410 -16.58 -22.48 3.90
N GLU A 411 -16.40 -22.02 5.14
CA GLU A 411 -17.46 -22.02 6.17
C GLU A 411 -18.35 -20.78 6.00
N SER A 412 -17.74 -19.62 5.79
CA SER A 412 -18.42 -18.35 5.56
C SER A 412 -17.48 -17.36 4.87
N TYR A 413 -18.04 -16.31 4.27
CA TYR A 413 -17.25 -15.23 3.69
C TYR A 413 -17.85 -13.86 3.97
N TYR A 414 -17.02 -12.84 3.87
CA TYR A 414 -17.37 -11.42 4.00
C TYR A 414 -16.78 -10.65 2.82
N THR A 415 -17.30 -9.45 2.55
CA THR A 415 -16.88 -8.70 1.37
C THR A 415 -16.65 -7.23 1.67
N SER A 416 -15.74 -6.60 0.93
CA SER A 416 -15.61 -5.15 0.84
C SER A 416 -15.59 -4.69 -0.61
N THR A 417 -15.98 -3.45 -0.83
CA THR A 417 -16.03 -2.78 -2.14
C THR A 417 -15.23 -1.47 -2.08
N PRO A 418 -15.06 -0.74 -3.17
CA PRO A 418 -14.46 0.59 -3.14
C PRO A 418 -15.16 1.56 -2.15
N LEU A 419 -16.47 1.42 -1.93
CA LEU A 419 -17.17 2.22 -0.92
C LEU A 419 -16.69 1.93 0.51
N THR A 420 -16.29 0.70 0.80
CA THR A 420 -15.74 0.34 2.12
C THR A 420 -14.41 1.06 2.35
N TYR A 421 -13.52 1.05 1.37
CA TYR A 421 -12.25 1.78 1.45
C TYR A 421 -12.46 3.28 1.59
N ARG A 422 -13.35 3.87 0.79
CA ARG A 422 -13.71 5.29 0.90
C ARG A 422 -14.18 5.66 2.31
N ASP A 423 -15.10 4.89 2.87
CA ASP A 423 -15.74 5.25 4.12
C ASP A 423 -14.80 5.12 5.33
N TYR A 424 -14.00 4.04 5.37
CA TYR A 424 -13.10 3.78 6.51
C TYR A 424 -11.75 4.49 6.41
N THR A 425 -11.20 4.64 5.20
CA THR A 425 -9.86 5.21 5.04
C THR A 425 -9.86 6.63 4.46
N GLY A 426 -11.00 7.09 3.93
CA GLY A 426 -11.07 8.38 3.23
C GLY A 426 -10.37 8.37 1.87
N ALA A 427 -10.11 7.16 1.30
CA ALA A 427 -9.53 7.05 -0.03
C ALA A 427 -10.52 7.59 -1.07
N GLU A 428 -10.09 8.58 -1.85
CA GLU A 428 -10.93 9.16 -2.89
C GLU A 428 -11.38 8.09 -3.88
N ARG A 429 -12.69 8.00 -4.15
CA ARG A 429 -13.32 6.96 -4.99
C ARG A 429 -12.88 5.52 -4.64
N GLY A 430 -12.49 5.27 -3.38
CA GLY A 430 -12.07 3.95 -2.92
C GLY A 430 -10.80 3.40 -3.56
N GLY A 431 -9.94 4.26 -4.11
CA GLY A 431 -8.70 3.86 -4.76
C GLY A 431 -7.75 3.14 -3.81
N MET A 432 -7.13 2.03 -4.27
CA MET A 432 -6.30 1.16 -3.44
C MET A 432 -5.02 1.85 -2.96
N TYR A 433 -4.35 2.60 -3.84
CA TYR A 433 -3.03 3.19 -3.59
C TYR A 433 -3.00 4.71 -3.69
N GLY A 434 -4.18 5.36 -3.65
CA GLY A 434 -4.32 6.80 -3.74
C GLY A 434 -4.02 7.33 -5.15
N ILE A 435 -3.29 8.45 -5.24
CA ILE A 435 -3.01 9.14 -6.51
C ILE A 435 -2.12 8.29 -7.41
N ALA A 436 -2.62 8.02 -8.63
CA ALA A 436 -1.90 7.28 -9.66
C ALA A 436 -0.61 8.01 -10.08
N LYS A 437 0.44 7.24 -10.32
CA LYS A 437 1.70 7.75 -10.88
C LYS A 437 1.62 7.64 -12.40
N ASP A 438 1.51 8.77 -13.09
CA ASP A 438 1.26 8.83 -14.53
C ASP A 438 2.33 9.67 -15.22
N ILE A 439 3.10 9.05 -16.14
CA ILE A 439 4.17 9.73 -16.89
C ILE A 439 3.61 10.82 -17.81
N SER A 440 2.38 10.68 -18.31
CA SER A 440 1.75 11.66 -19.20
C SER A 440 1.51 13.00 -18.52
N LEU A 441 1.36 13.01 -17.20
CA LEU A 441 1.23 14.21 -16.37
C LEU A 441 2.60 14.75 -15.94
N GLY A 442 3.67 14.01 -16.18
CA GLY A 442 5.04 14.38 -15.79
C GLY A 442 5.17 14.74 -14.30
N PRO A 443 5.96 15.76 -13.93
CA PRO A 443 6.11 16.20 -12.54
C PRO A 443 4.80 16.65 -11.88
N ALA A 444 3.77 17.02 -12.66
CA ALA A 444 2.48 17.45 -12.13
C ALA A 444 1.69 16.29 -11.46
N SER A 445 1.98 15.02 -11.77
CA SER A 445 1.40 13.85 -11.10
C SER A 445 1.87 13.69 -9.64
N ARG A 446 2.90 14.40 -9.25
CA ARG A 446 3.50 14.27 -7.93
C ARG A 446 2.96 15.31 -6.97
N VAL A 447 2.62 14.85 -5.77
CA VAL A 447 2.30 15.70 -4.63
C VAL A 447 3.52 15.76 -3.72
N HIS A 448 4.00 16.97 -3.45
CA HIS A 448 5.13 17.18 -2.57
C HIS A 448 4.69 17.16 -1.10
N HIS A 449 5.53 16.70 -0.19
CA HIS A 449 5.25 16.71 1.26
C HIS A 449 5.08 18.13 1.82
N ARG A 450 5.70 19.15 1.21
CA ARG A 450 5.49 20.57 1.54
C ARG A 450 4.29 21.12 0.80
N THR A 451 3.39 21.81 1.52
CA THR A 451 2.35 22.61 0.90
C THR A 451 2.85 24.03 0.64
N LYS A 452 1.93 24.93 0.24
CA LYS A 452 2.21 26.37 0.15
C LYS A 452 2.09 27.10 1.50
N ILE A 453 1.66 26.39 2.52
CA ILE A 453 1.62 26.86 3.91
C ILE A 453 2.86 26.26 4.59
N PRO A 454 3.81 27.06 5.09
CA PRO A 454 5.17 26.61 5.47
C PRO A 454 5.19 25.47 6.50
N ASN A 455 4.25 25.44 7.44
CA ASN A 455 4.18 24.46 8.52
C ASN A 455 2.99 23.49 8.39
N LEU A 456 2.35 23.42 7.22
CA LEU A 456 1.41 22.38 6.84
C LEU A 456 2.10 21.39 5.92
N LEU A 457 2.39 20.22 6.44
CA LEU A 457 3.07 19.14 5.73
C LEU A 457 2.11 18.00 5.41
N LEU A 458 2.43 17.23 4.37
CA LEU A 458 1.68 16.05 3.94
C LEU A 458 2.53 14.80 4.15
N THR A 459 1.87 13.67 4.44
CA THR A 459 2.50 12.36 4.56
C THR A 459 1.58 11.27 3.99
N GLY A 460 2.02 10.00 4.04
CA GLY A 460 1.22 8.86 3.61
C GLY A 460 1.41 8.46 2.15
N GLN A 461 0.60 7.51 1.70
CA GLN A 461 0.76 6.82 0.40
C GLN A 461 0.68 7.71 -0.84
N ASN A 462 0.08 8.89 -0.73
CA ASN A 462 -0.09 9.82 -1.86
C ASN A 462 1.15 10.65 -2.17
N ILE A 463 2.12 10.70 -1.26
CA ILE A 463 3.22 11.68 -1.32
C ILE A 463 4.44 11.13 -2.06
N ASN A 464 5.09 10.11 -1.53
CA ASN A 464 6.29 9.52 -2.11
C ASN A 464 5.95 8.23 -2.88
N SER A 465 5.66 7.18 -2.12
CA SER A 465 5.26 5.87 -2.63
C SER A 465 4.22 5.26 -1.69
N HIS A 466 3.44 4.34 -2.20
CA HIS A 466 2.48 3.55 -1.41
C HIS A 466 3.15 2.29 -0.82
N GLY A 467 2.35 1.48 -0.13
CA GLY A 467 2.81 0.29 0.59
C GLY A 467 3.57 0.65 1.87
N VAL A 468 3.82 -0.36 2.72
CA VAL A 468 4.42 -0.13 4.04
C VAL A 468 5.76 0.59 3.93
N LEU A 469 6.65 0.06 3.11
CA LEU A 469 8.00 0.59 2.99
C LEU A 469 8.01 1.98 2.32
N GLY A 470 7.23 2.15 1.25
CA GLY A 470 7.14 3.45 0.56
C GLY A 470 6.60 4.56 1.46
N VAL A 471 5.59 4.27 2.27
CA VAL A 471 5.04 5.23 3.25
C VAL A 471 6.06 5.54 4.33
N LEU A 472 6.72 4.53 4.92
CA LEU A 472 7.72 4.75 5.97
C LEU A 472 8.90 5.59 5.48
N VAL A 473 9.42 5.32 4.28
CA VAL A 473 10.46 6.15 3.65
C VAL A 473 9.96 7.59 3.44
N GLY A 474 8.72 7.76 2.97
CA GLY A 474 8.10 9.07 2.81
C GLY A 474 7.97 9.84 4.12
N THR A 475 7.71 9.16 5.25
CA THR A 475 7.64 9.82 6.57
C THR A 475 8.96 10.39 7.03
N LEU A 476 10.08 9.78 6.65
CA LEU A 476 11.41 10.33 6.95
C LEU A 476 11.60 11.69 6.27
N VAL A 477 11.17 11.80 5.01
CA VAL A 477 11.26 13.07 4.26
C VAL A 477 10.39 14.14 4.93
N THR A 478 9.15 13.80 5.31
CA THR A 478 8.24 14.73 5.97
C THR A 478 8.76 15.16 7.35
N CYS A 479 9.22 14.22 8.19
CA CYS A 479 9.76 14.52 9.51
C CYS A 479 11.07 15.30 9.43
N GLY A 480 11.89 15.07 8.39
CA GLY A 480 13.15 15.80 8.15
C GLY A 480 12.98 17.32 8.09
N GLU A 481 11.81 17.82 7.69
CA GLU A 481 11.47 19.24 7.70
C GLU A 481 11.45 19.85 9.13
N ILE A 482 11.19 19.02 10.13
CA ILE A 482 11.01 19.46 11.52
C ILE A 482 12.24 19.15 12.37
N ILE A 483 12.84 17.96 12.19
CA ILE A 483 13.97 17.49 13.02
C ILE A 483 15.33 17.68 12.34
N GLY A 484 15.35 18.02 11.05
CA GLY A 484 16.56 18.15 10.24
C GLY A 484 17.05 16.80 9.67
N ALA A 485 17.77 16.86 8.55
CA ALA A 485 18.26 15.66 7.87
C ALA A 485 19.32 14.88 8.68
N GLU A 486 20.10 15.55 9.53
CA GLU A 486 21.13 14.93 10.36
C GLU A 486 20.54 13.93 11.38
N ALA A 487 19.38 14.24 11.97
CA ALA A 487 18.69 13.35 12.88
C ALA A 487 18.24 12.03 12.20
N LEU A 488 18.01 12.06 10.87
CA LEU A 488 17.66 10.89 10.07
C LEU A 488 18.89 10.04 9.71
N GLY A 489 20.10 10.59 9.73
CA GLY A 489 21.36 9.89 9.46
C GLY A 489 21.67 8.75 10.46
N GLN A 490 20.96 8.69 11.59
CA GLN A 490 21.04 7.58 12.56
C GLN A 490 20.36 6.30 12.07
N ILE A 491 19.49 6.38 11.05
CA ILE A 491 18.76 5.22 10.52
C ILE A 491 19.66 4.34 9.65
N GLY A 492 20.76 4.91 9.16
CA GLY A 492 21.75 4.24 8.34
C GLY A 492 22.84 3.45 9.08
N ARG A 493 22.84 3.51 10.40
CA ARG A 493 23.89 2.92 11.25
C ARG A 493 23.44 1.66 11.99
#